data_9ffefddf5fadee17f7ce3a4e2674f35d
#
_entry.id   9ffefddf5fadee17f7ce3a4e2674f35d
#
_cell.length_a   1.000
_cell.length_b   1.000
_cell.length_c   1.000
_cell.angle_alpha   90.00
_cell.angle_beta   90.00
_cell.angle_gamma   90.00
#
_symmetry.space_group_name_H-M   'P 1'
#
loop_
_entity.id
_entity.type
_entity.pdbx_description
1 polymer ?
#
loop_
_entity_poly.entity_id
_entity_poly.type
_entity_poly.pdbx_seq_one_letter_code
_entity_poly.pdbx_strand_id
1 'polypeptide(L)'
;MSAGGHGVSRRQLLVSGVCAAPGISLAGSRPRVTHGVQTGDVALGRAVVWARSDRPAQLVVEYATTPSFGGRRRVRGTVASAQSGWTARALIHPPPGQTIFVRAWFEDGRTRGEPAMARFCTPADGVRILWSGDTAGQGYGINPEWGGMRIYETMRRREPHVFIHCGDTIYADGPIPAEVRTPLGVWRNWTMPEKLKVAETLDEFRASYLYNLHDDNVRRFNAEVAQMWLWDDHEVRNNWSPGADLAGDGRYREKDISVLARRARQAFLEFAPIGYASRAEALIFRHLPVGPLVDLFALDMRSYRGPNNWNRQIMESGETAYLGERQLSWLADGLERSRGLWKIIAADMPLGVVVSDGRDAQGRPRFENCANGDGPPLGRELEIARLLQAIKRLNLRNVIWVTADVHYTAAHHFHPDRAQFKDFLPFWEFVSGPLNAGTFGPSPLDNTFGPQVIYCKAPPPGQSNLPPSAGLQFFGEIEIDRSSRCATVTLRDIGGGVLFSQRLEPA
;
A
#
# COMPACT_ATOMS: atom_id res chain seq x y z
N MET A 1 40.37 50.46 62.10
CA MET A 1 40.73 49.09 62.55
C MET A 1 40.04 48.11 61.64
N SER A 2 40.83 47.42 60.95
CA SER A 2 40.79 46.02 60.60
C SER A 2 39.87 45.55 59.51
N ALA A 3 40.43 45.28 58.39
CA ALA A 3 40.56 44.03 57.59
C ALA A 3 39.26 43.54 56.92
N GLY A 4 39.10 43.41 55.61
CA GLY A 4 39.97 42.75 54.65
C GLY A 4 39.42 41.37 54.35
N GLY A 5 38.76 41.16 53.21
CA GLY A 5 38.28 39.87 52.85
C GLY A 5 37.91 39.79 51.36
N HIS A 6 38.84 39.39 50.53
CA HIS A 6 38.63 39.12 49.10
C HIS A 6 37.81 37.85 48.92
N GLY A 7 36.69 37.96 48.23
CA GLY A 7 35.89 36.81 47.73
C GLY A 7 36.12 36.56 46.25
N VAL A 8 36.72 35.42 45.94
CA VAL A 8 37.02 34.94 44.58
C VAL A 8 35.75 34.43 43.90
N SER A 9 35.43 34.99 42.75
CA SER A 9 34.37 34.55 41.83
C SER A 9 34.73 33.18 41.24
N ARG A 10 33.93 32.16 41.53
CA ARG A 10 33.97 30.86 40.83
C ARG A 10 33.11 30.91 39.55
N ARG A 11 33.72 31.06 38.41
CA ARG A 11 33.13 30.71 37.13
C ARG A 11 32.92 29.19 37.12
N GLN A 12 31.69 28.73 37.15
CA GLN A 12 31.35 27.35 36.87
C GLN A 12 31.49 27.10 35.35
N LEU A 13 32.46 26.31 34.98
CA LEU A 13 32.54 25.67 33.65
C LEU A 13 31.48 24.58 33.59
N LEU A 14 30.39 24.82 32.82
CA LEU A 14 29.52 23.78 32.37
C LEU A 14 30.23 22.94 31.31
N VAL A 15 30.81 21.83 31.72
CA VAL A 15 31.24 20.77 30.82
C VAL A 15 30.00 20.04 30.34
N SER A 16 29.56 20.30 29.09
CA SER A 16 28.57 19.53 28.39
C SER A 16 29.11 18.13 28.14
N GLY A 17 28.82 17.21 29.03
CA GLY A 17 29.05 15.80 28.82
C GLY A 17 28.11 15.29 27.72
N VAL A 18 28.64 15.11 26.52
CA VAL A 18 27.99 14.29 25.49
C VAL A 18 28.00 12.86 26.04
N CYS A 19 26.88 12.39 26.55
CA CYS A 19 26.66 10.98 26.82
C CYS A 19 26.65 10.25 25.46
N ALA A 20 27.81 9.83 25.01
CA ALA A 20 27.91 8.79 24.01
C ALA A 20 27.29 7.53 24.63
N ALA A 21 26.11 7.13 24.15
CA ALA A 21 25.58 5.81 24.47
C ALA A 21 26.68 4.79 24.14
N PRO A 22 26.96 3.81 25.02
CA PRO A 22 27.95 2.78 24.73
C PRO A 22 27.51 2.06 23.47
N GLY A 23 28.22 2.30 22.37
CA GLY A 23 28.11 1.50 21.17
C GLY A 23 28.48 0.08 21.57
N ILE A 24 27.48 -0.79 21.74
CA ILE A 24 27.72 -2.23 21.92
C ILE A 24 28.48 -2.64 20.65
N SER A 25 29.77 -2.89 20.81
CA SER A 25 30.63 -3.44 19.77
C SER A 25 30.07 -4.81 19.40
N LEU A 26 29.36 -4.88 18.29
CA LEU A 26 28.90 -6.12 17.67
C LEU A 26 30.08 -6.88 16.99
N ALA A 27 31.32 -6.55 17.34
CA ALA A 27 32.53 -7.19 16.85
C ALA A 27 32.46 -8.68 17.22
N GLY A 28 32.24 -9.53 16.22
CA GLY A 28 32.17 -11.00 16.35
C GLY A 28 30.79 -11.64 16.16
N SER A 29 29.67 -10.88 16.18
CA SER A 29 28.36 -11.44 15.86
C SER A 29 28.08 -11.39 14.36
N ARG A 30 27.34 -12.42 13.83
CA ARG A 30 26.94 -12.49 12.43
C ARG A 30 25.83 -11.49 12.14
N PRO A 31 25.78 -10.85 10.93
CA PRO A 31 24.66 -10.01 10.53
C PRO A 31 23.36 -10.83 10.44
N ARG A 32 22.22 -10.25 10.81
CA ARG A 32 20.94 -10.96 10.90
C ARG A 32 19.90 -10.35 10.00
N VAL A 33 19.03 -11.20 9.44
CA VAL A 33 17.75 -10.78 8.88
C VAL A 33 16.79 -10.54 10.04
N THR A 34 16.25 -9.30 10.16
CA THR A 34 15.51 -8.89 11.38
C THR A 34 13.99 -9.07 11.27
N HIS A 35 13.40 -8.92 10.09
CA HIS A 35 11.94 -8.87 9.89
C HIS A 35 11.47 -9.80 8.76
N GLY A 36 12.18 -10.90 8.56
CA GLY A 36 11.86 -11.87 7.50
C GLY A 36 12.28 -11.42 6.11
N VAL A 37 11.77 -12.11 5.12
CA VAL A 37 12.01 -11.88 3.69
C VAL A 37 10.67 -11.56 3.04
N GLN A 38 10.66 -10.61 2.13
CA GLN A 38 9.51 -10.31 1.28
C GLN A 38 9.89 -10.54 -0.18
N THR A 39 8.92 -10.95 -0.99
CA THR A 39 9.07 -10.99 -2.44
C THR A 39 8.04 -10.08 -3.08
N GLY A 40 8.38 -9.47 -4.22
CA GLY A 40 7.44 -8.58 -4.90
C GLY A 40 7.80 -8.32 -6.34
N ASP A 41 6.97 -7.52 -6.99
CA ASP A 41 7.07 -7.18 -8.41
C ASP A 41 7.33 -8.40 -9.29
N VAL A 42 6.62 -9.52 -8.99
CA VAL A 42 6.73 -10.75 -9.76
C VAL A 42 6.07 -10.55 -11.11
N ALA A 43 6.88 -10.63 -12.14
CA ALA A 43 6.49 -10.53 -13.54
C ALA A 43 7.12 -11.69 -14.32
N LEU A 44 6.86 -11.78 -15.63
CA LEU A 44 7.46 -12.80 -16.47
C LEU A 44 9.00 -12.75 -16.39
N GLY A 45 9.59 -13.79 -15.79
CA GLY A 45 11.04 -13.94 -15.65
C GLY A 45 11.74 -12.96 -14.71
N ARG A 46 11.02 -12.26 -13.81
CA ARG A 46 11.58 -11.28 -12.87
C ARG A 46 10.85 -11.32 -11.54
N ALA A 47 11.59 -11.15 -10.44
CA ALA A 47 11.04 -10.92 -9.10
C ALA A 47 12.05 -10.15 -8.24
N VAL A 48 11.54 -9.41 -7.26
CA VAL A 48 12.35 -8.71 -6.25
C VAL A 48 12.32 -9.52 -4.96
N VAL A 49 13.48 -9.70 -4.34
CA VAL A 49 13.62 -10.22 -2.98
C VAL A 49 14.11 -9.09 -2.09
N TRP A 50 13.38 -8.82 -1.03
CA TRP A 50 13.66 -7.78 -0.05
C TRP A 50 13.98 -8.40 1.32
N ALA A 51 14.95 -7.82 2.04
CA ALA A 51 15.23 -8.14 3.43
C ALA A 51 15.82 -6.93 4.16
N ARG A 52 15.74 -6.96 5.50
CA ARG A 52 16.32 -5.93 6.38
C ARG A 52 17.40 -6.52 7.29
N SER A 53 18.53 -5.83 7.39
CA SER A 53 19.67 -6.20 8.24
C SER A 53 19.60 -5.50 9.60
N ASP A 54 20.35 -6.02 10.58
CA ASP A 54 20.61 -5.35 11.86
C ASP A 54 21.81 -4.39 11.81
N ARG A 55 22.57 -4.36 10.70
CA ARG A 55 23.81 -3.59 10.51
C ARG A 55 24.17 -3.40 9.04
N PRO A 56 25.19 -2.58 8.70
CA PRO A 56 25.70 -2.52 7.33
C PRO A 56 26.15 -3.90 6.87
N ALA A 57 25.52 -4.41 5.80
CA ALA A 57 25.83 -5.73 5.27
C ALA A 57 25.28 -5.91 3.85
N GLN A 58 25.94 -6.78 3.07
CA GLN A 58 25.55 -7.14 1.70
C GLN A 58 24.47 -8.21 1.72
N LEU A 59 23.34 -7.94 1.09
CA LEU A 59 22.31 -8.98 0.87
C LEU A 59 22.81 -10.01 -0.13
N VAL A 60 22.64 -11.28 0.22
CA VAL A 60 22.86 -12.43 -0.68
C VAL A 60 21.60 -13.28 -0.72
N VAL A 61 21.17 -13.61 -1.93
CA VAL A 61 19.98 -14.43 -2.19
C VAL A 61 20.35 -15.65 -2.99
N GLU A 62 19.91 -16.82 -2.53
CA GLU A 62 19.87 -18.03 -3.34
C GLU A 62 18.42 -18.43 -3.59
N TYR A 63 18.12 -18.89 -4.82
CA TYR A 63 16.83 -19.38 -5.17
C TYR A 63 16.89 -20.61 -6.05
N ALA A 64 15.88 -21.47 -5.94
CA ALA A 64 15.76 -22.74 -6.67
C ALA A 64 14.29 -23.10 -6.88
N THR A 65 14.02 -24.07 -7.75
CA THR A 65 12.70 -24.65 -7.96
C THR A 65 12.42 -25.87 -7.07
N THR A 66 13.39 -26.24 -6.22
CA THR A 66 13.27 -27.35 -5.26
C THR A 66 13.62 -26.92 -3.86
N PRO A 67 12.95 -27.45 -2.81
CA PRO A 67 13.22 -27.07 -1.42
C PRO A 67 14.62 -27.49 -0.94
N SER A 68 15.26 -28.46 -1.62
CA SER A 68 16.64 -28.88 -1.35
C SER A 68 17.69 -27.91 -1.92
N PHE A 69 17.28 -26.88 -2.66
CA PHE A 69 18.17 -25.96 -3.38
C PHE A 69 19.11 -26.63 -4.38
N GLY A 70 18.72 -27.77 -4.94
CA GLY A 70 19.38 -28.38 -6.11
C GLY A 70 19.30 -27.42 -7.31
N GLY A 71 20.42 -27.21 -8.01
CA GLY A 71 20.48 -26.31 -9.16
C GLY A 71 20.26 -24.82 -8.82
N ARG A 72 20.50 -24.41 -7.57
CA ARG A 72 20.30 -23.05 -7.09
C ARG A 72 21.08 -22.02 -7.90
N ARG A 73 20.49 -20.86 -8.05
CA ARG A 73 21.15 -19.63 -8.52
C ARG A 73 21.42 -18.71 -7.34
N ARG A 74 22.54 -17.97 -7.40
CA ARG A 74 22.96 -17.01 -6.36
C ARG A 74 23.06 -15.63 -6.95
N VAL A 75 22.52 -14.64 -6.24
CA VAL A 75 22.57 -13.22 -6.61
C VAL A 75 23.01 -12.40 -5.39
N ARG A 76 23.86 -11.37 -5.64
CA ARG A 76 24.15 -10.32 -4.68
C ARG A 76 23.18 -9.16 -4.90
N GLY A 77 22.47 -8.76 -3.85
CA GLY A 77 21.56 -7.62 -3.87
C GLY A 77 22.28 -6.30 -3.56
N THR A 78 21.55 -5.32 -3.06
CA THR A 78 22.11 -4.06 -2.57
C THR A 78 22.70 -4.22 -1.16
N VAL A 79 23.49 -3.24 -0.72
CA VAL A 79 24.02 -3.16 0.64
C VAL A 79 22.98 -2.49 1.54
N ALA A 80 22.63 -3.13 2.65
CA ALA A 80 21.88 -2.51 3.72
C ALA A 80 22.71 -1.46 4.45
N SER A 81 22.14 -0.29 4.68
CA SER A 81 22.81 0.82 5.37
C SER A 81 21.80 1.68 6.14
N ALA A 82 22.27 2.58 7.00
CA ALA A 82 21.40 3.54 7.69
C ALA A 82 20.61 4.41 6.69
N GLN A 83 21.22 4.78 5.55
CA GLN A 83 20.59 5.58 4.49
C GLN A 83 19.44 4.83 3.79
N SER A 84 19.40 3.49 3.86
CA SER A 84 18.33 2.65 3.33
C SER A 84 17.39 2.09 4.41
N GLY A 85 17.41 2.61 5.64
CA GLY A 85 16.65 2.02 6.75
C GLY A 85 17.07 0.58 7.07
N TRP A 86 18.32 0.23 6.75
CA TRP A 86 18.88 -1.12 6.84
C TRP A 86 18.25 -2.13 5.88
N THR A 87 17.46 -1.68 4.91
CA THR A 87 16.84 -2.54 3.89
C THR A 87 17.77 -2.76 2.72
N ALA A 88 17.60 -3.92 2.07
CA ALA A 88 18.29 -4.27 0.85
C ALA A 88 17.38 -5.12 -0.05
N ARG A 89 17.68 -5.15 -1.34
CA ARG A 89 16.92 -5.93 -2.33
C ARG A 89 17.81 -6.57 -3.36
N ALA A 90 17.34 -7.67 -3.92
CA ALA A 90 17.97 -8.37 -5.03
C ALA A 90 16.94 -8.62 -6.12
N LEU A 91 17.33 -8.38 -7.36
CA LEU A 91 16.54 -8.78 -8.53
C LEU A 91 16.94 -10.22 -8.90
N ILE A 92 15.96 -11.09 -9.00
CA ILE A 92 16.15 -12.49 -9.42
C ILE A 92 15.36 -12.77 -10.70
N HIS A 93 15.75 -13.83 -11.41
CA HIS A 93 15.15 -14.21 -12.68
C HIS A 93 14.66 -15.67 -12.61
N PRO A 94 13.53 -15.92 -11.95
CA PRO A 94 12.95 -17.25 -11.82
C PRO A 94 12.28 -17.70 -13.12
N PRO A 95 12.20 -19.02 -13.38
CA PRO A 95 11.39 -19.55 -14.46
C PRO A 95 9.89 -19.34 -14.18
N PRO A 96 9.03 -19.23 -15.21
CA PRO A 96 7.59 -19.11 -15.04
C PRO A 96 6.94 -20.44 -14.62
N GLY A 97 5.76 -20.36 -13.99
CA GLY A 97 4.93 -21.51 -13.64
C GLY A 97 5.53 -22.44 -12.60
N GLN A 98 6.39 -21.93 -11.72
CA GLN A 98 7.10 -22.75 -10.74
C GLN A 98 6.95 -22.15 -9.31
N THR A 99 7.00 -23.05 -8.33
CA THR A 99 7.27 -22.62 -6.95
C THR A 99 8.75 -22.33 -6.80
N ILE A 100 9.08 -21.13 -6.35
CA ILE A 100 10.44 -20.67 -6.14
C ILE A 100 10.73 -20.65 -4.64
N PHE A 101 11.73 -21.40 -4.23
CA PHE A 101 12.26 -21.41 -2.88
C PHE A 101 13.40 -20.41 -2.80
N VAL A 102 13.38 -19.55 -1.79
CA VAL A 102 14.35 -18.46 -1.57
C VAL A 102 14.97 -18.62 -0.20
N ARG A 103 16.29 -18.45 -0.12
CA ARG A 103 16.99 -18.19 1.13
C ARG A 103 17.82 -16.93 1.00
N ALA A 104 17.66 -16.02 1.95
CA ALA A 104 18.32 -14.73 1.97
C ALA A 104 19.07 -14.53 3.28
N TRP A 105 20.27 -13.99 3.20
CA TRP A 105 21.10 -13.67 4.35
C TRP A 105 21.96 -12.43 4.07
N PHE A 106 22.61 -11.93 5.10
CA PHE A 106 23.54 -10.81 4.98
C PHE A 106 24.98 -11.27 5.21
N GLU A 107 25.93 -10.63 4.49
CA GLU A 107 27.38 -10.79 4.64
C GLU A 107 28.03 -9.43 4.89
N ASP A 108 28.90 -9.34 5.91
CA ASP A 108 29.63 -8.10 6.25
C ASP A 108 31.11 -8.11 5.78
N GLY A 109 31.44 -9.04 4.91
CA GLY A 109 32.81 -9.28 4.41
C GLY A 109 33.67 -10.16 5.31
N ARG A 110 33.25 -10.40 6.55
CA ARG A 110 33.94 -11.28 7.54
C ARG A 110 33.11 -12.50 7.90
N THR A 111 31.79 -12.28 8.07
CA THR A 111 30.88 -13.31 8.53
C THR A 111 29.65 -13.38 7.65
N ARG A 112 29.08 -14.57 7.59
CA ARG A 112 27.79 -14.85 6.95
C ARG A 112 26.72 -15.05 8.02
N GLY A 113 25.58 -14.35 7.87
CA GLY A 113 24.41 -14.52 8.72
C GLY A 113 23.65 -15.83 8.44
N GLU A 114 22.76 -16.18 9.35
CA GLU A 114 21.82 -17.29 9.15
C GLU A 114 20.81 -16.93 8.06
N PRO A 115 20.45 -17.85 7.15
CA PRO A 115 19.48 -17.60 6.09
C PRO A 115 18.05 -17.55 6.64
N ALA A 116 17.30 -16.55 6.21
CA ALA A 116 15.86 -16.53 6.31
C ALA A 116 15.24 -17.09 5.03
N MET A 117 14.14 -17.81 5.17
CA MET A 117 13.49 -18.55 4.09
C MET A 117 12.25 -17.82 3.60
N ALA A 118 12.01 -17.92 2.30
CA ALA A 118 10.77 -17.50 1.65
C ALA A 118 10.44 -18.45 0.49
N ARG A 119 9.20 -18.42 0.04
CA ARG A 119 8.78 -19.09 -1.20
C ARG A 119 7.69 -18.27 -1.87
N PHE A 120 7.56 -18.38 -3.17
CA PHE A 120 6.45 -17.80 -3.92
C PHE A 120 6.23 -18.59 -5.22
N CYS A 121 5.05 -18.44 -5.81
CA CYS A 121 4.76 -19.04 -7.10
C CYS A 121 4.89 -18.01 -8.21
N THR A 122 5.61 -18.35 -9.27
CA THR A 122 5.60 -17.56 -10.52
C THR A 122 4.38 -17.94 -11.33
N PRO A 123 3.61 -16.95 -11.84
CA PRO A 123 2.42 -17.24 -12.62
C PRO A 123 2.70 -18.00 -13.92
N ALA A 124 1.74 -18.82 -14.32
CA ALA A 124 1.66 -19.48 -15.63
C ALA A 124 0.39 -19.03 -16.35
N ASP A 125 -0.33 -19.96 -16.99
CA ASP A 125 -1.55 -19.66 -17.75
C ASP A 125 -2.76 -19.35 -16.83
N GLY A 126 -2.84 -19.99 -15.65
CA GLY A 126 -3.84 -19.67 -14.62
C GLY A 126 -3.25 -18.80 -13.53
N VAL A 127 -3.97 -17.79 -13.10
CA VAL A 127 -3.49 -16.80 -12.12
C VAL A 127 -4.52 -16.60 -11.02
N ARG A 128 -4.07 -16.62 -9.76
CA ARG A 128 -4.85 -16.17 -8.59
C ARG A 128 -4.20 -14.91 -8.03
N ILE A 129 -4.97 -13.84 -7.95
CA ILE A 129 -4.56 -12.55 -7.44
C ILE A 129 -5.46 -12.21 -6.27
N LEU A 130 -4.91 -11.74 -5.16
CA LEU A 130 -5.67 -11.14 -4.08
C LEU A 130 -5.41 -9.64 -4.06
N TRP A 131 -6.37 -8.86 -3.55
CA TRP A 131 -6.18 -7.44 -3.26
C TRP A 131 -6.93 -7.02 -2.01
N SER A 132 -6.44 -6.01 -1.35
CA SER A 132 -7.07 -5.26 -0.25
C SER A 132 -6.19 -4.07 0.11
N GLY A 133 -6.53 -3.31 1.15
CA GLY A 133 -5.75 -2.20 1.70
C GLY A 133 -5.93 -2.06 3.20
N ASP A 134 -5.48 -0.95 3.76
CA ASP A 134 -5.86 -0.43 5.08
C ASP A 134 -5.37 -1.31 6.24
N THR A 135 -4.06 -1.26 6.51
CA THR A 135 -3.38 -2.09 7.53
C THR A 135 -3.01 -1.27 8.76
N ALA A 136 -3.51 -1.67 9.94
CA ALA A 136 -3.24 -1.08 11.25
C ALA A 136 -3.65 0.39 11.38
N GLY A 137 -4.92 0.69 11.04
CA GLY A 137 -5.48 2.04 11.04
C GLY A 137 -6.52 2.31 12.14
N GLN A 138 -6.87 3.60 12.31
CA GLN A 138 -7.89 4.13 13.22
C GLN A 138 -7.76 3.65 14.68
N GLY A 139 -6.51 3.44 15.14
CA GLY A 139 -6.23 2.96 16.49
C GLY A 139 -6.19 1.43 16.64
N TYR A 140 -6.53 0.68 15.60
CA TYR A 140 -6.51 -0.79 15.62
C TYR A 140 -5.21 -1.32 15.01
N GLY A 141 -4.31 -1.77 15.89
CA GLY A 141 -3.03 -2.39 15.53
C GLY A 141 -3.00 -3.88 15.84
N ILE A 142 -1.80 -4.39 16.12
CA ILE A 142 -1.55 -5.78 16.49
C ILE A 142 -2.18 -6.06 17.85
N ASN A 143 -3.18 -6.92 17.88
CA ASN A 143 -3.76 -7.43 19.13
C ASN A 143 -3.35 -8.90 19.32
N PRO A 144 -2.41 -9.21 20.25
CA PRO A 144 -1.96 -10.59 20.48
C PRO A 144 -3.06 -11.52 20.99
N GLU A 145 -4.01 -11.00 21.79
CA GLU A 145 -5.14 -11.79 22.34
C GLU A 145 -6.11 -12.21 21.21
N TRP A 146 -6.25 -11.34 20.19
CA TRP A 146 -7.04 -11.63 18.98
C TRP A 146 -6.30 -12.57 18.01
N GLY A 147 -4.99 -12.76 18.16
CA GLY A 147 -4.13 -13.55 17.27
C GLY A 147 -3.48 -12.73 16.15
N GLY A 148 -3.29 -11.43 16.38
CA GLY A 148 -2.67 -10.50 15.43
C GLY A 148 -3.56 -10.17 14.23
N MET A 149 -2.96 -9.84 13.12
CA MET A 149 -3.64 -9.49 11.87
C MET A 149 -4.08 -10.75 11.09
N ARG A 150 -5.12 -11.42 11.58
CA ARG A 150 -5.56 -12.77 11.18
C ARG A 150 -5.92 -12.91 9.69
N ILE A 151 -6.39 -11.84 9.05
CA ILE A 151 -6.77 -11.86 7.64
C ILE A 151 -5.60 -12.25 6.73
N TYR A 152 -4.36 -11.89 7.10
CA TYR A 152 -3.16 -12.25 6.35
C TYR A 152 -2.94 -13.77 6.31
N GLU A 153 -3.21 -14.48 7.42
CA GLU A 153 -3.15 -15.95 7.44
C GLU A 153 -4.26 -16.57 6.57
N THR A 154 -5.46 -15.99 6.59
CA THR A 154 -6.57 -16.43 5.73
C THR A 154 -6.22 -16.26 4.25
N MET A 155 -5.67 -15.10 3.86
CA MET A 155 -5.20 -14.83 2.49
C MET A 155 -4.04 -15.76 2.09
N ARG A 156 -3.08 -16.02 2.99
CA ARG A 156 -1.95 -16.92 2.74
C ARG A 156 -2.41 -18.34 2.36
N ARG A 157 -3.44 -18.84 3.04
CA ARG A 157 -4.04 -20.16 2.76
C ARG A 157 -4.75 -20.25 1.41
N ARG A 158 -5.02 -19.12 0.76
CA ARG A 158 -5.52 -19.10 -0.62
C ARG A 158 -4.43 -19.38 -1.65
N GLU A 159 -3.14 -19.39 -1.25
CA GLU A 159 -1.98 -19.62 -2.11
C GLU A 159 -1.98 -18.74 -3.38
N PRO A 160 -2.12 -17.41 -3.24
CA PRO A 160 -2.14 -16.52 -4.39
C PRO A 160 -0.76 -16.40 -5.03
N HIS A 161 -0.73 -16.11 -6.33
CA HIS A 161 0.49 -15.78 -7.05
C HIS A 161 0.95 -14.34 -6.75
N VAL A 162 0.00 -13.41 -6.58
CA VAL A 162 0.27 -12.00 -6.28
C VAL A 162 -0.79 -11.48 -5.31
N PHE A 163 -0.36 -10.66 -4.37
CA PHE A 163 -1.23 -9.82 -3.56
C PHE A 163 -0.99 -8.36 -3.90
N ILE A 164 -2.05 -7.62 -4.20
CA ILE A 164 -2.04 -6.18 -4.45
C ILE A 164 -2.46 -5.48 -3.16
N HIS A 165 -1.55 -4.72 -2.56
CA HIS A 165 -1.88 -3.81 -1.46
C HIS A 165 -2.23 -2.46 -2.06
N CYS A 166 -3.51 -2.10 -2.02
CA CYS A 166 -4.04 -0.90 -2.69
C CYS A 166 -3.81 0.40 -1.89
N GLY A 167 -2.80 0.46 -1.05
CA GLY A 167 -2.49 1.64 -0.24
C GLY A 167 -2.83 1.45 1.23
N ASP A 168 -2.52 2.48 2.04
CA ASP A 168 -2.64 2.42 3.49
C ASP A 168 -1.94 1.20 4.10
N THR A 169 -0.75 0.91 3.56
CA THR A 169 0.13 -0.12 4.15
C THR A 169 0.51 0.28 5.57
N ILE A 170 0.53 1.58 5.86
CA ILE A 170 0.69 2.17 7.17
C ILE A 170 -0.27 3.35 7.35
N TYR A 171 -0.59 3.65 8.59
CA TYR A 171 -1.25 4.88 9.02
C TYR A 171 -0.21 5.74 9.75
N ALA A 172 0.56 6.54 9.00
CA ALA A 172 1.63 7.37 9.56
C ALA A 172 1.09 8.45 10.50
N ASP A 173 -0.13 8.92 10.25
CA ASP A 173 -0.86 9.92 11.04
C ASP A 173 -1.82 9.31 12.08
N GLY A 174 -1.89 7.97 12.14
CA GLY A 174 -2.74 7.21 13.06
C GLY A 174 -1.97 6.62 14.24
N PRO A 175 -1.98 7.28 15.41
CA PRO A 175 -1.42 6.68 16.62
C PRO A 175 -2.11 5.36 16.98
N ILE A 176 -1.35 4.40 17.50
CA ILE A 176 -1.85 3.12 17.99
C ILE A 176 -1.76 3.11 19.53
N PRO A 177 -2.83 3.50 20.24
CA PRO A 177 -2.85 3.49 21.70
C PRO A 177 -2.87 2.06 22.24
N ALA A 178 -2.48 1.86 23.50
CA ALA A 178 -2.48 0.53 24.13
C ALA A 178 -3.89 -0.10 24.15
N GLU A 179 -4.93 0.72 24.32
CA GLU A 179 -6.33 0.28 24.37
C GLU A 179 -7.24 1.19 23.56
N VAL A 180 -8.21 0.59 22.86
CA VAL A 180 -9.33 1.29 22.22
C VAL A 180 -10.63 0.72 22.78
N ARG A 181 -11.46 1.58 23.39
CA ARG A 181 -12.80 1.20 23.85
C ARG A 181 -13.77 1.19 22.67
N THR A 182 -14.47 0.09 22.48
CA THR A 182 -15.41 -0.11 21.37
C THR A 182 -16.74 -0.63 21.91
N PRO A 183 -17.81 -0.58 21.11
CA PRO A 183 -19.09 -1.21 21.49
C PRO A 183 -18.99 -2.73 21.72
N LEU A 184 -17.95 -3.39 21.18
CA LEU A 184 -17.71 -4.83 21.29
C LEU A 184 -16.71 -5.19 22.42
N GLY A 185 -16.31 -4.22 23.26
CA GLY A 185 -15.35 -4.42 24.32
C GLY A 185 -14.08 -3.61 24.10
N VAL A 186 -13.02 -3.98 24.81
CA VAL A 186 -11.72 -3.30 24.73
C VAL A 186 -10.82 -4.02 23.74
N TRP A 187 -10.37 -3.31 22.71
CA TRP A 187 -9.33 -3.77 21.82
C TRP A 187 -7.96 -3.41 22.41
N ARG A 188 -7.07 -4.39 22.63
CA ARG A 188 -5.74 -4.19 23.20
C ARG A 188 -4.67 -4.34 22.16
N ASN A 189 -3.87 -3.29 21.99
CA ASN A 189 -2.77 -3.25 21.04
C ASN A 189 -1.43 -3.59 21.69
N TRP A 190 -0.61 -4.36 21.00
CA TRP A 190 0.82 -4.24 21.16
C TRP A 190 1.26 -2.87 20.65
N THR A 191 2.13 -2.17 21.39
CA THR A 191 2.53 -0.80 21.05
C THR A 191 4.05 -0.64 20.98
N MET A 192 4.50 0.35 20.26
CA MET A 192 5.86 0.86 20.28
C MET A 192 5.86 2.38 20.33
N PRO A 193 6.90 3.02 20.92
CA PRO A 193 6.90 4.46 21.18
C PRO A 193 6.63 5.32 19.94
N GLU A 194 7.19 4.95 18.81
CA GLU A 194 7.06 5.68 17.55
C GLU A 194 5.62 5.67 17.00
N LYS A 195 4.80 4.69 17.40
CA LYS A 195 3.39 4.57 16.99
C LYS A 195 2.40 5.21 17.96
N LEU A 196 2.87 5.87 19.02
CA LEU A 196 2.00 6.62 19.96
C LEU A 196 1.72 8.06 19.52
N LYS A 197 2.30 8.51 18.42
CA LYS A 197 2.09 9.83 17.82
C LYS A 197 2.09 9.74 16.29
N VAL A 198 1.77 10.85 15.62
CA VAL A 198 1.92 10.99 14.17
C VAL A 198 3.39 10.96 13.78
N ALA A 199 3.71 10.37 12.63
CA ALA A 199 5.07 10.33 12.10
C ALA A 199 5.44 11.67 11.45
N GLU A 200 6.63 12.19 11.81
CA GLU A 200 7.19 13.42 11.26
C GLU A 200 8.61 13.20 10.72
N THR A 201 9.41 12.42 11.42
CA THR A 201 10.78 12.10 11.02
C THR A 201 10.81 10.85 10.12
N LEU A 202 11.86 10.72 9.31
CA LEU A 202 12.03 9.54 8.47
C LEU A 202 12.01 8.23 9.29
N ASP A 203 12.61 8.25 10.49
CA ASP A 203 12.68 7.06 11.34
C ASP A 203 11.30 6.69 11.92
N GLU A 204 10.43 7.66 12.17
CA GLU A 204 9.04 7.40 12.59
C GLU A 204 8.20 6.82 11.44
N PHE A 205 8.39 7.30 10.20
CA PHE A 205 7.78 6.66 9.02
C PHE A 205 8.28 5.22 8.85
N ARG A 206 9.58 4.97 8.97
CA ARG A 206 10.17 3.62 8.94
C ARG A 206 9.61 2.72 10.05
N ALA A 207 9.45 3.27 11.26
CA ALA A 207 8.90 2.56 12.40
C ALA A 207 7.46 2.11 12.17
N SER A 208 6.66 2.86 11.41
CA SER A 208 5.30 2.44 11.06
C SER A 208 5.29 1.15 10.20
N TYR A 209 6.20 1.01 9.24
CA TYR A 209 6.37 -0.26 8.50
C TYR A 209 6.90 -1.38 9.38
N LEU A 210 7.86 -1.07 10.27
CA LEU A 210 8.41 -2.06 11.20
C LEU A 210 7.34 -2.55 12.16
N TYR A 211 6.42 -1.68 12.59
CA TYR A 211 5.28 -2.07 13.42
C TYR A 211 4.51 -3.24 12.78
N ASN A 212 4.10 -3.11 11.55
CA ASN A 212 3.35 -4.16 10.85
C ASN A 212 4.17 -5.44 10.70
N LEU A 213 5.49 -5.33 10.51
CA LEU A 213 6.40 -6.48 10.42
C LEU A 213 6.69 -7.15 11.78
N HIS A 214 6.18 -6.63 12.90
CA HIS A 214 6.16 -7.38 14.16
C HIS A 214 5.04 -8.43 14.22
N ASP A 215 4.01 -8.34 13.38
CA ASP A 215 2.96 -9.33 13.31
C ASP A 215 3.43 -10.60 12.58
N ASP A 216 3.22 -11.77 13.21
CA ASP A 216 3.65 -13.06 12.66
C ASP A 216 2.88 -13.46 11.40
N ASN A 217 1.58 -13.10 11.30
CA ASN A 217 0.76 -13.42 10.14
C ASN A 217 1.23 -12.61 8.93
N VAL A 218 1.55 -11.32 9.13
CA VAL A 218 2.12 -10.44 8.10
C VAL A 218 3.46 -10.98 7.61
N ARG A 219 4.38 -11.35 8.51
CA ARG A 219 5.69 -11.88 8.11
C ARG A 219 5.57 -13.20 7.33
N ARG A 220 4.71 -14.11 7.78
CA ARG A 220 4.48 -15.38 7.07
C ARG A 220 3.86 -15.16 5.69
N PHE A 221 2.87 -14.27 5.62
CA PHE A 221 2.26 -13.90 4.34
C PHE A 221 3.29 -13.32 3.38
N ASN A 222 4.09 -12.34 3.81
CA ASN A 222 5.11 -11.70 2.98
C ASN A 222 6.23 -12.65 2.53
N ALA A 223 6.50 -13.70 3.32
CA ALA A 223 7.49 -14.74 2.96
C ALA A 223 6.96 -15.75 1.93
N GLU A 224 5.64 -15.89 1.78
CA GLU A 224 5.03 -16.92 0.93
C GLU A 224 4.22 -16.37 -0.24
N VAL A 225 3.90 -15.07 -0.25
CA VAL A 225 3.07 -14.41 -1.27
C VAL A 225 3.81 -13.22 -1.85
N ALA A 226 3.92 -13.18 -3.17
CA ALA A 226 4.54 -12.05 -3.85
C ALA A 226 3.65 -10.80 -3.76
N GLN A 227 4.27 -9.66 -3.46
CA GLN A 227 3.62 -8.39 -3.14
C GLN A 227 3.68 -7.40 -4.31
N MET A 228 2.60 -6.65 -4.53
CA MET A 228 2.57 -5.45 -5.35
C MET A 228 1.95 -4.34 -4.52
N TRP A 229 2.73 -3.37 -4.05
CA TRP A 229 2.23 -2.30 -3.19
C TRP A 229 1.99 -1.02 -3.99
N LEU A 230 0.83 -0.43 -3.78
CA LEU A 230 0.54 0.98 -4.02
C LEU A 230 0.71 1.73 -2.71
N TRP A 231 0.69 3.06 -2.75
CA TRP A 231 0.51 3.87 -1.58
C TRP A 231 -0.78 4.68 -1.69
N ASP A 232 -1.28 5.15 -0.55
CA ASP A 232 -2.45 5.97 -0.44
C ASP A 232 -2.14 7.22 0.40
N ASP A 233 -3.12 7.83 1.02
CA ASP A 233 -2.97 9.08 1.75
C ASP A 233 -2.32 8.88 3.14
N HIS A 234 -2.69 7.85 3.87
CA HIS A 234 -2.18 7.58 5.22
C HIS A 234 -0.71 7.15 5.27
N GLU A 235 -0.09 6.82 4.14
CA GLU A 235 1.37 6.77 4.06
C GLU A 235 1.99 8.12 4.44
N VAL A 236 1.24 9.24 4.27
CA VAL A 236 1.62 10.60 4.67
C VAL A 236 0.71 11.11 5.78
N ARG A 237 -0.58 11.31 5.48
CA ARG A 237 -1.66 11.68 6.40
C ARG A 237 -3.02 11.59 5.72
N ASN A 238 -4.09 11.45 6.53
CA ASN A 238 -5.47 11.40 6.04
C ASN A 238 -5.80 12.50 5.02
N ASN A 239 -6.38 12.11 3.91
CA ASN A 239 -6.76 12.93 2.77
C ASN A 239 -5.58 13.72 2.18
N TRP A 240 -4.37 13.15 2.20
CA TRP A 240 -3.21 13.86 1.68
C TRP A 240 -3.33 14.19 0.20
N SER A 241 -3.01 15.44 -0.09
CA SER A 241 -2.77 15.95 -1.44
C SER A 241 -1.63 16.97 -1.41
N PRO A 242 -0.92 17.21 -2.53
CA PRO A 242 0.05 18.31 -2.61
C PRO A 242 -0.58 19.64 -2.21
N GLY A 243 0.12 20.45 -1.41
CA GLY A 243 -0.39 21.73 -0.92
C GLY A 243 -1.36 21.64 0.27
N ALA A 244 -1.55 20.46 0.87
CA ALA A 244 -2.32 20.34 2.12
C ALA A 244 -1.74 21.23 3.22
N ASP A 245 -2.60 21.98 3.90
CA ASP A 245 -2.21 22.90 4.99
C ASP A 245 -2.18 22.16 6.34
N LEU A 246 -1.06 22.25 7.03
CA LEU A 246 -0.86 21.69 8.37
C LEU A 246 -0.88 22.76 9.47
N ALA A 247 -1.09 24.04 9.15
CA ALA A 247 -0.98 25.14 10.12
C ALA A 247 -1.92 24.91 11.33
N GLY A 248 -3.14 24.46 11.08
CA GLY A 248 -4.16 24.20 12.12
C GLY A 248 -4.04 22.84 12.81
N ASP A 249 -3.21 21.93 12.37
CA ASP A 249 -3.07 20.59 12.97
C ASP A 249 -1.97 20.57 14.03
N GLY A 250 -2.37 20.70 15.31
CA GLY A 250 -1.46 20.73 16.45
C GLY A 250 -0.68 19.42 16.70
N ARG A 251 -1.03 18.32 16.03
CA ARG A 251 -0.32 17.04 16.14
C ARG A 251 1.06 17.09 15.49
N TYR A 252 1.24 17.95 14.47
CA TYR A 252 2.48 18.11 13.71
C TYR A 252 3.26 19.34 14.15
N ARG A 253 4.57 19.19 14.37
CA ARG A 253 5.54 20.29 14.50
C ARG A 253 6.03 20.72 13.11
N GLU A 254 6.28 19.75 12.24
CA GLU A 254 6.57 20.01 10.83
C GLU A 254 5.31 20.51 10.12
N LYS A 255 5.38 21.69 9.53
CA LYS A 255 4.23 22.32 8.85
C LYS A 255 4.32 22.26 7.33
N ASP A 256 5.47 21.88 6.79
CA ASP A 256 5.64 21.68 5.34
C ASP A 256 5.27 20.24 4.96
N ILE A 257 4.07 20.10 4.37
CA ILE A 257 3.58 18.81 3.89
C ILE A 257 4.53 18.16 2.88
N SER A 258 5.28 18.94 2.11
CA SER A 258 6.25 18.41 1.15
C SER A 258 7.44 17.71 1.81
N VAL A 259 7.81 18.14 3.02
CA VAL A 259 8.82 17.49 3.84
C VAL A 259 8.32 16.13 4.32
N LEU A 260 7.07 16.08 4.83
CA LEU A 260 6.46 14.84 5.28
C LEU A 260 6.33 13.85 4.12
N ALA A 261 5.78 14.29 2.98
CA ALA A 261 5.61 13.46 1.79
C ALA A 261 6.94 12.89 1.25
N ARG A 262 8.03 13.66 1.25
CA ARG A 262 9.36 13.15 0.86
C ARG A 262 9.86 12.08 1.82
N ARG A 263 9.70 12.26 3.13
CA ARG A 263 10.09 11.27 4.16
C ARG A 263 9.25 10.00 4.04
N ALA A 264 7.94 10.15 3.89
CA ALA A 264 7.00 9.06 3.67
C ALA A 264 7.34 8.24 2.42
N ARG A 265 7.52 8.91 1.28
CA ARG A 265 7.90 8.28 0.02
C ARG A 265 9.24 7.54 0.12
N GLN A 266 10.22 8.12 0.83
CA GLN A 266 11.50 7.44 1.07
C GLN A 266 11.28 6.16 1.87
N ALA A 267 10.53 6.21 2.99
CA ALA A 267 10.24 5.04 3.80
C ALA A 267 9.45 3.99 3.00
N PHE A 268 8.42 4.40 2.25
CA PHE A 268 7.67 3.51 1.36
C PHE A 268 8.61 2.75 0.41
N LEU A 269 9.46 3.46 -0.33
CA LEU A 269 10.40 2.85 -1.28
C LEU A 269 11.47 1.98 -0.60
N GLU A 270 11.79 2.22 0.66
CA GLU A 270 12.70 1.38 1.43
C GLU A 270 12.06 0.06 1.85
N PHE A 271 10.76 0.06 2.19
CA PHE A 271 10.06 -1.11 2.73
C PHE A 271 9.26 -1.89 1.68
N ALA A 272 8.71 -1.23 0.66
CA ALA A 272 8.00 -1.92 -0.41
C ALA A 272 8.97 -2.78 -1.25
N PRO A 273 8.62 -4.02 -1.59
CA PRO A 273 9.45 -4.90 -2.41
C PRO A 273 9.33 -4.55 -3.91
N ILE A 274 9.59 -3.29 -4.23
CA ILE A 274 9.55 -2.72 -5.59
C ILE A 274 10.95 -2.76 -6.21
N GLY A 275 11.02 -3.11 -7.50
CA GLY A 275 12.25 -3.10 -8.28
C GLY A 275 12.53 -1.72 -8.88
N TYR A 276 13.66 -1.09 -8.52
CA TYR A 276 14.14 0.15 -9.14
C TYR A 276 15.68 0.19 -9.17
N ALA A 277 16.22 0.93 -10.14
CA ALA A 277 17.66 1.14 -10.26
C ALA A 277 18.17 2.16 -9.24
N SER A 278 17.45 3.28 -9.08
CA SER A 278 17.72 4.30 -8.06
C SER A 278 16.41 4.79 -7.44
N ARG A 279 16.44 5.22 -6.17
CA ARG A 279 15.25 5.80 -5.50
C ARG A 279 14.76 7.08 -6.14
N ALA A 280 15.65 7.86 -6.72
CA ALA A 280 15.28 9.12 -7.37
C ALA A 280 14.40 8.91 -8.60
N GLU A 281 14.63 7.80 -9.31
CA GLU A 281 13.90 7.43 -10.53
C GLU A 281 12.75 6.43 -10.27
N ALA A 282 12.63 5.94 -9.03
CA ALA A 282 11.59 4.98 -8.68
C ALA A 282 10.20 5.57 -8.89
N LEU A 283 9.35 4.85 -9.60
CA LEU A 283 7.93 5.17 -9.78
C LEU A 283 7.10 4.20 -8.95
N ILE A 284 6.06 4.71 -8.30
CA ILE A 284 5.08 3.89 -7.61
C ILE A 284 4.14 3.28 -8.64
N PHE A 285 3.66 4.10 -9.61
CA PHE A 285 2.89 3.56 -10.72
C PHE A 285 3.76 2.70 -11.63
N ARG A 286 3.28 1.52 -11.97
CA ARG A 286 4.03 0.56 -12.78
C ARG A 286 3.13 -0.52 -13.39
N HIS A 287 3.66 -1.18 -14.40
CA HIS A 287 3.03 -2.28 -15.11
C HIS A 287 3.78 -3.58 -14.84
N LEU A 288 3.05 -4.64 -14.51
CA LEU A 288 3.57 -5.98 -14.31
C LEU A 288 2.78 -7.00 -15.17
N PRO A 289 3.41 -7.61 -16.19
CA PRO A 289 2.81 -8.74 -16.88
C PRO A 289 2.87 -9.98 -15.96
N VAL A 290 1.72 -10.38 -15.44
CA VAL A 290 1.57 -11.51 -14.51
C VAL A 290 1.05 -12.73 -15.28
N GLY A 291 1.98 -13.44 -15.92
CA GLY A 291 1.65 -14.52 -16.85
C GLY A 291 1.17 -14.01 -18.23
N PRO A 292 0.79 -14.90 -19.13
CA PRO A 292 0.42 -14.54 -20.49
C PRO A 292 -0.99 -13.96 -20.62
N LEU A 293 -1.85 -14.15 -19.61
CA LEU A 293 -3.25 -13.75 -19.65
C LEU A 293 -3.56 -12.46 -18.88
N VAL A 294 -2.64 -11.95 -18.06
CA VAL A 294 -2.93 -10.84 -17.15
C VAL A 294 -1.83 -9.80 -17.16
N ASP A 295 -2.23 -8.56 -17.34
CA ASP A 295 -1.41 -7.38 -17.09
C ASP A 295 -1.98 -6.58 -15.90
N LEU A 296 -1.13 -6.29 -14.89
CA LEU A 296 -1.46 -5.47 -13.75
C LEU A 296 -0.90 -4.06 -13.95
N PHE A 297 -1.73 -3.05 -13.74
CA PHE A 297 -1.38 -1.64 -13.77
C PHE A 297 -1.61 -1.06 -12.38
N ALA A 298 -0.53 -0.83 -11.62
CA ALA A 298 -0.59 -0.12 -10.35
C ALA A 298 -0.59 1.38 -10.60
N LEU A 299 -1.52 2.10 -10.01
CA LEU A 299 -1.60 3.56 -10.08
C LEU A 299 -0.94 4.21 -8.85
N ASP A 300 -0.56 5.45 -8.99
CA ASP A 300 -0.16 6.37 -7.93
C ASP A 300 -1.12 7.56 -7.99
N MET A 301 -2.20 7.50 -7.24
CA MET A 301 -3.25 8.52 -7.27
C MET A 301 -2.95 9.68 -6.32
N ARG A 302 -1.78 9.69 -5.68
CA ARG A 302 -1.42 10.67 -4.66
C ARG A 302 -0.30 11.62 -5.09
N SER A 303 0.76 11.14 -5.76
CA SER A 303 1.95 11.96 -6.07
C SER A 303 1.71 13.06 -7.10
N TYR A 304 0.79 12.86 -8.03
CA TYR A 304 0.65 13.70 -9.23
C TYR A 304 -0.67 14.49 -9.28
N ARG A 305 -1.49 14.33 -8.25
CA ARG A 305 -2.78 15.01 -8.17
C ARG A 305 -2.64 16.48 -7.75
N GLY A 306 -3.64 17.28 -8.11
CA GLY A 306 -3.82 18.63 -7.57
C GLY A 306 -4.29 18.62 -6.10
N PRO A 307 -4.31 19.79 -5.44
CA PRO A 307 -4.80 19.91 -4.07
C PRO A 307 -6.28 19.50 -3.96
N ASN A 308 -6.69 19.03 -2.78
CA ASN A 308 -8.11 18.83 -2.50
C ASN A 308 -8.84 20.18 -2.52
N ASN A 309 -9.83 20.30 -3.38
CA ASN A 309 -10.58 21.53 -3.62
C ASN A 309 -12.06 21.22 -3.89
N TRP A 310 -12.85 22.20 -4.33
CA TRP A 310 -14.26 22.06 -4.63
C TRP A 310 -14.57 21.16 -5.84
N ASN A 311 -13.56 20.80 -6.62
CA ASN A 311 -13.56 19.76 -7.66
C ASN A 311 -14.69 19.87 -8.70
N ARG A 312 -15.08 21.10 -9.09
CA ARG A 312 -16.14 21.37 -10.08
C ARG A 312 -15.71 22.34 -11.16
N GLN A 313 -14.42 22.39 -11.46
CA GLN A 313 -13.88 23.18 -12.56
C GLN A 313 -14.31 22.56 -13.89
N ILE A 314 -14.58 23.43 -14.88
CA ILE A 314 -15.06 23.01 -16.21
C ILE A 314 -13.92 22.71 -17.20
N MET A 315 -12.68 22.97 -16.83
CA MET A 315 -11.49 22.76 -17.66
C MET A 315 -10.39 22.08 -16.85
N GLU A 316 -9.61 21.25 -17.52
CA GLU A 316 -8.41 20.63 -16.94
C GLU A 316 -7.34 21.69 -16.61
N SER A 317 -6.68 21.51 -15.49
CA SER A 317 -5.56 22.32 -14.99
C SER A 317 -4.75 21.55 -13.95
N GLY A 318 -3.68 22.14 -13.41
CA GLY A 318 -2.97 21.53 -12.28
C GLY A 318 -3.84 21.30 -11.03
N GLU A 319 -4.92 22.08 -10.85
CA GLU A 319 -5.85 21.91 -9.73
C GLU A 319 -6.85 20.77 -9.93
N THR A 320 -7.09 20.35 -11.18
CA THR A 320 -7.98 19.24 -11.53
C THR A 320 -7.22 17.95 -11.85
N ALA A 321 -5.90 17.98 -11.79
CA ALA A 321 -5.10 16.77 -11.98
C ALA A 321 -5.46 15.72 -10.94
N TYR A 322 -5.64 14.48 -11.38
CA TYR A 322 -5.93 13.33 -10.53
C TYR A 322 -4.84 12.27 -10.65
N LEU A 323 -4.59 11.78 -11.86
CA LEU A 323 -3.45 10.92 -12.19
C LEU A 323 -2.25 11.74 -12.68
N GLY A 324 -2.51 12.92 -13.20
CA GLY A 324 -1.56 13.78 -13.90
C GLY A 324 -1.21 13.25 -15.30
N GLU A 325 -0.86 14.17 -16.20
CA GLU A 325 -0.69 13.88 -17.63
C GLU A 325 0.31 12.76 -17.94
N ARG A 326 1.44 12.74 -17.21
CA ARG A 326 2.46 11.72 -17.40
C ARG A 326 1.95 10.31 -17.12
N GLN A 327 1.23 10.13 -16.02
CA GLN A 327 0.71 8.82 -15.63
C GLN A 327 -0.49 8.43 -16.51
N LEU A 328 -1.35 9.39 -16.83
CA LEU A 328 -2.50 9.15 -17.70
C LEU A 328 -2.07 8.67 -19.10
N SER A 329 -1.10 9.37 -19.73
CA SER A 329 -0.52 8.94 -21.00
C SER A 329 0.15 7.57 -20.90
N TRP A 330 0.93 7.34 -19.84
CA TRP A 330 1.58 6.06 -19.58
C TRP A 330 0.55 4.92 -19.46
N LEU A 331 -0.57 5.15 -18.76
CA LEU A 331 -1.62 4.15 -18.58
C LEU A 331 -2.32 3.84 -19.91
N ALA A 332 -2.74 4.87 -20.66
CA ALA A 332 -3.39 4.69 -21.95
C ALA A 332 -2.50 3.91 -22.94
N ASP A 333 -1.24 4.32 -23.07
CA ASP A 333 -0.24 3.65 -23.89
C ASP A 333 0.07 2.22 -23.43
N GLY A 334 0.10 2.00 -22.10
CA GLY A 334 0.33 0.70 -21.50
C GLY A 334 -0.82 -0.26 -21.77
N LEU A 335 -2.06 0.20 -21.62
CA LEU A 335 -3.27 -0.56 -21.92
C LEU A 335 -3.35 -0.92 -23.41
N GLU A 336 -3.01 0.01 -24.32
CA GLU A 336 -2.98 -0.24 -25.78
C GLU A 336 -1.96 -1.30 -26.15
N ARG A 337 -0.76 -1.24 -25.58
CA ARG A 337 0.33 -2.20 -25.83
C ARG A 337 0.22 -3.51 -25.04
N SER A 338 -0.71 -3.59 -24.11
CA SER A 338 -0.93 -4.79 -23.29
C SER A 338 -1.26 -6.01 -24.15
N ARG A 339 -0.57 -7.11 -23.88
CA ARG A 339 -0.84 -8.41 -24.49
C ARG A 339 -1.65 -9.33 -23.61
N GLY A 340 -1.84 -8.96 -22.34
CA GLY A 340 -2.70 -9.68 -21.42
C GLY A 340 -4.16 -9.64 -21.88
N LEU A 341 -4.83 -10.76 -21.83
CA LEU A 341 -6.27 -10.83 -22.10
C LEU A 341 -7.03 -9.95 -21.11
N TRP A 342 -6.66 -10.02 -19.84
CA TRP A 342 -7.22 -9.22 -18.74
C TRP A 342 -6.26 -8.10 -18.36
N LYS A 343 -6.79 -6.88 -18.24
CA LYS A 343 -6.10 -5.69 -17.77
C LYS A 343 -6.70 -5.32 -16.42
N ILE A 344 -5.93 -5.51 -15.37
CA ILE A 344 -6.38 -5.17 -14.01
C ILE A 344 -5.71 -3.86 -13.62
N ILE A 345 -6.52 -2.83 -13.40
CA ILE A 345 -6.08 -1.52 -12.93
C ILE A 345 -6.28 -1.51 -11.40
N ALA A 346 -5.18 -1.42 -10.68
CA ALA A 346 -5.18 -1.31 -9.24
C ALA A 346 -4.99 0.16 -8.84
N ALA A 347 -5.96 0.68 -8.10
CA ALA A 347 -5.99 2.04 -7.59
C ALA A 347 -6.18 2.01 -6.07
N ASP A 348 -5.91 3.12 -5.40
CA ASP A 348 -6.21 3.27 -3.98
C ASP A 348 -7.72 3.41 -3.76
N MET A 349 -8.37 4.41 -4.37
CA MET A 349 -9.78 4.79 -4.16
C MET A 349 -10.72 4.33 -5.27
N PRO A 350 -12.01 4.05 -4.94
CA PRO A 350 -13.05 3.79 -5.93
C PRO A 350 -13.44 5.03 -6.72
N LEU A 351 -13.69 4.89 -8.04
CA LEU A 351 -13.91 6.02 -8.95
C LEU A 351 -15.20 6.82 -8.67
N GLY A 352 -16.31 6.14 -8.39
CA GLY A 352 -17.62 6.79 -8.27
C GLY A 352 -18.01 7.20 -6.84
N VAL A 353 -17.13 7.00 -5.87
CA VAL A 353 -17.42 7.27 -4.46
C VAL A 353 -17.12 8.73 -4.11
N VAL A 354 -18.10 9.42 -3.53
CA VAL A 354 -17.96 10.79 -3.06
C VAL A 354 -17.30 10.79 -1.67
N VAL A 355 -16.07 11.29 -1.58
CA VAL A 355 -15.33 11.42 -0.32
C VAL A 355 -15.11 12.91 -0.02
N SER A 356 -15.65 13.37 1.11
CA SER A 356 -15.55 14.76 1.55
C SER A 356 -14.22 15.03 2.27
N ASP A 357 -13.59 16.17 1.98
CA ASP A 357 -12.42 16.70 2.70
C ASP A 357 -12.72 18.06 3.36
N GLY A 358 -13.88 18.16 4.00
CA GLY A 358 -14.30 19.39 4.68
C GLY A 358 -14.73 20.50 3.74
N ARG A 359 -14.42 21.76 4.11
CA ARG A 359 -14.80 22.95 3.36
C ARG A 359 -13.60 23.88 3.16
N ASP A 360 -13.63 24.64 2.06
CA ASP A 360 -12.65 25.70 1.78
C ASP A 360 -12.99 27.01 2.53
N ALA A 361 -12.13 28.03 2.38
CA ALA A 361 -12.31 29.34 3.01
C ALA A 361 -13.59 30.08 2.56
N GLN A 362 -14.18 29.69 1.42
CA GLN A 362 -15.45 30.23 0.89
C GLN A 362 -16.66 29.40 1.34
N GLY A 363 -16.44 28.36 2.19
CA GLY A 363 -17.49 27.47 2.69
C GLY A 363 -17.95 26.42 1.68
N ARG A 364 -17.28 26.29 0.51
CA ARG A 364 -17.60 25.27 -0.50
C ARG A 364 -17.07 23.90 -0.06
N PRO A 365 -17.77 22.80 -0.35
CA PRO A 365 -17.25 21.46 -0.04
C PRO A 365 -15.94 21.23 -0.81
N ARG A 366 -14.99 20.56 -0.15
CA ARG A 366 -13.80 20.00 -0.79
C ARG A 366 -13.98 18.50 -0.90
N PHE A 367 -13.42 17.95 -1.97
CA PHE A 367 -13.47 16.50 -2.21
C PHE A 367 -12.05 15.94 -2.30
N GLU A 368 -11.89 14.77 -1.72
CA GLU A 368 -10.67 14.00 -1.81
C GLU A 368 -10.63 13.20 -3.12
N ASN A 369 -11.71 12.52 -3.45
CA ASN A 369 -11.82 11.69 -4.64
C ASN A 369 -12.07 12.50 -5.93
N CYS A 370 -12.14 11.81 -7.09
CA CYS A 370 -12.57 12.43 -8.34
C CYS A 370 -14.07 12.74 -8.34
N ALA A 371 -14.90 11.88 -7.78
CA ALA A 371 -16.33 12.08 -7.64
C ALA A 371 -16.67 13.32 -6.80
N ASN A 372 -17.62 14.14 -7.29
CA ASN A 372 -17.96 15.42 -6.68
C ASN A 372 -19.48 15.70 -6.58
N GLY A 373 -20.28 14.70 -6.88
CA GLY A 373 -21.75 14.70 -6.93
C GLY A 373 -22.27 14.70 -8.34
N ASP A 374 -23.54 14.31 -8.47
CA ASP A 374 -24.22 14.07 -9.75
C ASP A 374 -24.04 15.20 -10.79
N GLY A 375 -23.73 14.80 -12.02
CA GLY A 375 -23.62 15.78 -13.13
C GLY A 375 -22.72 15.31 -14.27
N PRO A 376 -22.42 16.22 -15.20
CA PRO A 376 -21.39 15.98 -16.21
C PRO A 376 -19.99 15.95 -15.54
N PRO A 377 -18.98 15.37 -16.20
CA PRO A 377 -17.61 15.39 -15.67
C PRO A 377 -17.10 16.80 -15.37
N LEU A 378 -16.66 17.02 -14.14
CA LEU A 378 -16.09 18.27 -13.65
C LEU A 378 -14.84 17.97 -12.81
N GLY A 379 -13.96 18.96 -12.70
CA GLY A 379 -12.76 18.83 -11.88
C GLY A 379 -11.90 17.61 -12.27
N ARG A 380 -11.61 16.75 -11.31
CA ARG A 380 -10.79 15.54 -11.53
C ARG A 380 -11.44 14.48 -12.40
N GLU A 381 -12.77 14.49 -12.48
CA GLU A 381 -13.50 13.57 -13.37
C GLU A 381 -13.19 13.81 -14.85
N LEU A 382 -12.69 15.00 -15.23
CA LEU A 382 -12.28 15.29 -16.62
C LEU A 382 -11.15 14.35 -17.08
N GLU A 383 -10.14 14.07 -16.23
CA GLU A 383 -9.09 13.11 -16.56
C GLU A 383 -9.62 11.67 -16.67
N ILE A 384 -10.54 11.28 -15.77
CA ILE A 384 -11.17 9.95 -15.82
C ILE A 384 -12.03 9.81 -17.07
N ALA A 385 -12.82 10.82 -17.43
CA ALA A 385 -13.59 10.83 -18.67
C ALA A 385 -12.69 10.63 -19.89
N ARG A 386 -11.56 11.34 -19.96
CA ARG A 386 -10.56 11.22 -21.03
C ARG A 386 -9.95 9.82 -21.10
N LEU A 387 -9.63 9.22 -19.95
CA LEU A 387 -9.14 7.84 -19.88
C LEU A 387 -10.18 6.85 -20.40
N LEU A 388 -11.42 6.96 -19.94
CA LEU A 388 -12.51 6.07 -20.35
C LEU A 388 -12.82 6.22 -21.85
N GLN A 389 -12.76 7.45 -22.40
CA GLN A 389 -12.85 7.68 -23.86
C GLN A 389 -11.71 7.01 -24.62
N ALA A 390 -10.47 7.10 -24.11
CA ALA A 390 -9.32 6.44 -24.74
C ALA A 390 -9.50 4.92 -24.77
N ILE A 391 -9.94 4.31 -23.64
CA ILE A 391 -10.27 2.88 -23.54
C ILE A 391 -11.32 2.48 -24.61
N LYS A 392 -12.38 3.29 -24.76
CA LYS A 392 -13.43 3.04 -25.74
C LYS A 392 -12.92 3.18 -27.19
N ARG A 393 -12.23 4.28 -27.49
CA ARG A 393 -11.68 4.56 -28.83
C ARG A 393 -10.74 3.44 -29.31
N LEU A 394 -9.90 2.91 -28.41
CA LEU A 394 -8.99 1.82 -28.67
C LEU A 394 -9.66 0.44 -28.58
N ASN A 395 -10.98 0.40 -28.30
CA ASN A 395 -11.75 -0.82 -28.10
C ASN A 395 -11.11 -1.80 -27.12
N LEU A 396 -10.53 -1.29 -26.03
CA LEU A 396 -9.88 -2.11 -25.01
C LEU A 396 -10.92 -2.82 -24.16
N ARG A 397 -10.91 -4.14 -24.22
CA ARG A 397 -11.84 -5.01 -23.49
C ARG A 397 -11.16 -5.66 -22.29
N ASN A 398 -11.96 -6.29 -21.43
CA ASN A 398 -11.50 -7.07 -20.29
C ASN A 398 -10.68 -6.21 -19.31
N VAL A 399 -11.15 -4.98 -19.04
CA VAL A 399 -10.57 -4.06 -18.06
C VAL A 399 -11.36 -4.18 -16.75
N ILE A 400 -10.66 -4.45 -15.66
CA ILE A 400 -11.23 -4.56 -14.30
C ILE A 400 -10.49 -3.58 -13.40
N TRP A 401 -11.23 -2.84 -12.56
CA TRP A 401 -10.66 -2.00 -11.51
C TRP A 401 -10.76 -2.71 -10.16
N VAL A 402 -9.69 -2.62 -9.36
CA VAL A 402 -9.62 -3.09 -7.97
C VAL A 402 -9.13 -1.98 -7.07
N THR A 403 -9.81 -1.76 -5.96
CA THR A 403 -9.56 -0.61 -5.05
C THR A 403 -9.77 -0.99 -3.58
N ALA A 404 -9.41 -0.08 -2.65
CA ALA A 404 -9.62 -0.19 -1.20
C ALA A 404 -10.08 1.14 -0.60
N ASP A 405 -9.38 1.74 0.37
CA ASP A 405 -9.52 3.05 0.99
C ASP A 405 -10.81 3.23 1.84
N VAL A 406 -11.96 2.90 1.32
CA VAL A 406 -13.26 3.26 1.92
C VAL A 406 -13.73 2.34 3.06
N HIS A 407 -12.93 1.32 3.41
CA HIS A 407 -13.10 0.43 4.57
C HIS A 407 -14.41 -0.38 4.60
N TYR A 408 -14.87 -0.78 3.43
CA TYR A 408 -15.93 -1.77 3.21
C TYR A 408 -15.68 -2.54 1.91
N THR A 409 -16.50 -3.55 1.62
CA THR A 409 -16.36 -4.28 0.35
C THR A 409 -17.61 -4.10 -0.51
N ALA A 410 -17.38 -3.86 -1.82
CA ALA A 410 -18.45 -3.64 -2.79
C ALA A 410 -18.09 -4.10 -4.20
N ALA A 411 -19.12 -4.36 -5.01
CA ALA A 411 -19.00 -4.56 -6.45
C ALA A 411 -19.85 -3.50 -7.15
N HIS A 412 -19.20 -2.68 -7.97
CA HIS A 412 -19.81 -1.62 -8.75
C HIS A 412 -19.76 -1.97 -10.24
N HIS A 413 -20.87 -1.77 -10.95
CA HIS A 413 -20.92 -1.89 -12.40
C HIS A 413 -21.23 -0.55 -13.03
N PHE A 414 -20.30 -0.01 -13.76
CA PHE A 414 -20.41 1.26 -14.48
C PHE A 414 -20.99 1.00 -15.87
N HIS A 415 -21.99 1.79 -16.28
CA HIS A 415 -22.64 1.61 -17.58
C HIS A 415 -23.10 2.94 -18.16
N PRO A 416 -22.81 3.24 -19.46
CA PRO A 416 -23.14 4.50 -20.09
C PRO A 416 -24.64 4.83 -20.12
N ASP A 417 -25.52 3.81 -20.12
CA ASP A 417 -26.96 4.06 -20.12
C ASP A 417 -27.50 4.69 -18.82
N ARG A 418 -26.76 4.49 -17.71
CA ARG A 418 -27.09 5.08 -16.40
C ARG A 418 -26.29 6.36 -16.11
N ALA A 419 -25.30 6.68 -16.95
CA ALA A 419 -24.35 7.74 -16.72
C ALA A 419 -24.82 9.08 -17.31
N GLN A 420 -24.35 10.17 -16.72
CA GLN A 420 -24.41 11.50 -17.34
C GLN A 420 -23.38 11.61 -18.49
N PHE A 421 -22.18 11.12 -18.27
CA PHE A 421 -21.17 10.97 -19.31
C PHE A 421 -21.29 9.58 -19.97
N LYS A 422 -21.53 9.52 -21.27
CA LYS A 422 -21.88 8.28 -21.99
C LYS A 422 -20.81 7.74 -22.91
N ASP A 423 -19.69 8.47 -23.07
CA ASP A 423 -18.66 8.09 -24.05
C ASP A 423 -17.62 7.17 -23.47
N PHE A 424 -18.03 6.00 -22.97
CA PHE A 424 -17.16 4.95 -22.45
C PHE A 424 -17.77 3.54 -22.68
N LEU A 425 -16.97 2.49 -22.39
CA LEU A 425 -17.41 1.09 -22.39
C LEU A 425 -17.80 0.69 -20.96
N PRO A 426 -18.82 -0.18 -20.77
CA PRO A 426 -19.12 -0.70 -19.45
C PRO A 426 -17.92 -1.39 -18.80
N PHE A 427 -17.77 -1.23 -17.49
CA PHE A 427 -16.69 -1.86 -16.73
C PHE A 427 -17.11 -2.18 -15.29
N TRP A 428 -16.32 -3.05 -14.65
CA TRP A 428 -16.48 -3.42 -13.25
C TRP A 428 -15.38 -2.78 -12.40
N GLU A 429 -15.78 -2.34 -11.23
CA GLU A 429 -14.90 -1.95 -10.13
C GLU A 429 -15.25 -2.78 -8.90
N PHE A 430 -14.23 -3.34 -8.26
CA PHE A 430 -14.38 -4.12 -7.04
C PHE A 430 -13.56 -3.48 -5.93
N VAL A 431 -14.24 -3.19 -4.83
CA VAL A 431 -13.69 -2.53 -3.64
C VAL A 431 -13.48 -3.57 -2.55
N SER A 432 -12.35 -3.58 -1.88
CA SER A 432 -12.13 -4.50 -0.77
C SER A 432 -11.11 -3.96 0.23
N GLY A 433 -11.54 -3.78 1.45
CA GLY A 433 -10.81 -3.35 2.64
C GLY A 433 -11.78 -3.22 3.82
N PRO A 434 -11.28 -2.98 5.03
CA PRO A 434 -9.89 -2.92 5.44
C PRO A 434 -9.30 -4.30 5.77
N LEU A 435 -7.97 -4.40 5.81
CA LEU A 435 -7.27 -5.59 6.32
C LEU A 435 -7.26 -5.64 7.85
N ASN A 436 -6.88 -4.54 8.50
CA ASN A 436 -6.84 -4.45 9.96
C ASN A 436 -6.98 -2.99 10.43
N ALA A 437 -8.05 -2.34 10.02
CA ALA A 437 -8.39 -0.97 10.40
C ALA A 437 -9.86 -0.88 10.80
N GLY A 438 -10.30 0.27 11.25
CA GLY A 438 -11.71 0.54 11.53
C GLY A 438 -12.55 0.47 10.25
N THR A 439 -13.85 0.21 10.38
CA THR A 439 -14.74 0.06 9.23
C THR A 439 -15.70 1.23 9.11
N PHE A 440 -16.03 1.62 7.89
CA PHE A 440 -16.87 2.78 7.57
C PHE A 440 -17.87 2.45 6.46
N GLY A 441 -18.62 3.46 6.02
CA GLY A 441 -19.47 3.40 4.83
C GLY A 441 -20.87 2.80 5.05
N PRO A 442 -21.57 2.48 3.97
CA PRO A 442 -21.18 2.78 2.59
C PRO A 442 -21.20 4.29 2.30
N SER A 443 -20.25 4.74 1.48
CA SER A 443 -20.18 6.13 1.03
C SER A 443 -21.13 6.37 -0.16
N PRO A 444 -21.65 7.60 -0.35
CA PRO A 444 -22.50 7.91 -1.48
C PRO A 444 -21.73 7.82 -2.80
N LEU A 445 -22.43 7.43 -3.86
CA LEU A 445 -21.93 7.45 -5.23
C LEU A 445 -22.53 8.61 -5.99
N ASP A 446 -21.82 9.13 -6.99
CA ASP A 446 -22.39 10.02 -7.98
C ASP A 446 -22.70 9.30 -9.31
N ASN A 447 -23.49 9.93 -10.16
CA ASN A 447 -23.96 9.35 -11.41
C ASN A 447 -23.17 9.78 -12.65
N THR A 448 -22.06 10.50 -12.48
CA THR A 448 -21.26 11.02 -13.61
C THR A 448 -20.89 9.88 -14.57
N PHE A 449 -20.40 8.77 -14.05
CA PHE A 449 -20.08 7.54 -14.82
C PHE A 449 -21.10 6.40 -14.59
N GLY A 450 -22.25 6.67 -13.98
CA GLY A 450 -23.36 5.73 -13.82
C GLY A 450 -23.04 4.42 -13.10
N PRO A 451 -22.37 4.46 -11.92
CA PRO A 451 -22.17 3.26 -11.12
C PRO A 451 -23.47 2.71 -10.58
N GLN A 452 -23.55 1.40 -10.53
CA GLN A 452 -24.60 0.65 -9.83
C GLN A 452 -23.95 -0.23 -8.79
N VAL A 453 -24.42 -0.14 -7.54
CA VAL A 453 -24.03 -1.09 -6.49
C VAL A 453 -24.69 -2.43 -6.77
N ILE A 454 -23.91 -3.42 -7.16
CA ILE A 454 -24.39 -4.80 -7.37
C ILE A 454 -24.32 -5.57 -6.06
N TYR A 455 -23.27 -5.31 -5.28
CA TYR A 455 -23.09 -5.86 -3.94
C TYR A 455 -22.40 -4.85 -3.03
N CYS A 456 -22.78 -4.83 -1.76
CA CYS A 456 -22.07 -4.04 -0.73
C CYS A 456 -22.21 -4.73 0.63
N LYS A 457 -21.10 -4.77 1.39
CA LYS A 457 -21.09 -5.12 2.81
C LYS A 457 -20.25 -4.11 3.56
N ALA A 458 -20.92 -3.34 4.40
CA ALA A 458 -20.38 -2.27 5.23
C ALA A 458 -20.93 -2.41 6.66
N PRO A 459 -20.48 -1.59 7.63
CA PRO A 459 -21.08 -1.53 8.96
C PRO A 459 -22.59 -1.25 8.90
N PRO A 460 -23.37 -1.69 9.89
CA PRO A 460 -24.77 -1.31 10.01
C PRO A 460 -24.95 0.21 10.06
N PRO A 461 -26.09 0.76 9.57
CA PRO A 461 -26.36 2.19 9.62
C PRO A 461 -26.15 2.79 11.03
N GLY A 462 -25.47 3.93 11.10
CA GLY A 462 -25.14 4.62 12.35
C GLY A 462 -23.96 4.02 13.12
N GLN A 463 -23.35 2.98 12.64
CA GLN A 463 -22.11 2.42 13.21
C GLN A 463 -20.94 2.74 12.31
N SER A 464 -19.81 3.10 12.90
CA SER A 464 -18.57 3.37 12.19
C SER A 464 -17.38 3.04 13.07
N ASN A 465 -16.20 2.95 12.48
CA ASN A 465 -14.95 2.65 13.16
C ASN A 465 -15.05 1.42 14.07
N LEU A 466 -15.69 0.34 13.56
CA LEU A 466 -15.76 -0.92 14.31
C LEU A 466 -14.40 -1.63 14.26
N PRO A 467 -14.04 -2.35 15.35
CA PRO A 467 -12.75 -3.05 15.45
C PRO A 467 -12.70 -4.27 14.51
N PRO A 468 -11.50 -4.79 14.23
CA PRO A 468 -11.34 -6.03 13.47
C PRO A 468 -12.14 -7.23 14.02
N SER A 469 -12.42 -7.25 15.33
CA SER A 469 -13.26 -8.27 15.97
C SER A 469 -14.73 -8.23 15.56
N ALA A 470 -15.17 -7.17 14.88
CA ALA A 470 -16.52 -7.11 14.28
C ALA A 470 -16.68 -8.03 13.05
N GLY A 471 -15.57 -8.55 12.51
CA GLY A 471 -15.61 -9.45 11.35
C GLY A 471 -15.86 -8.75 10.02
N LEU A 472 -15.67 -7.42 9.98
CA LEU A 472 -15.89 -6.59 8.80
C LEU A 472 -14.55 -6.22 8.13
N GLN A 473 -13.60 -7.17 8.10
CA GLN A 473 -12.38 -7.11 7.31
C GLN A 473 -12.57 -7.96 6.06
N PHE A 474 -12.09 -7.44 4.93
CA PHE A 474 -12.38 -8.01 3.63
C PHE A 474 -11.13 -8.06 2.74
N PHE A 475 -11.13 -9.01 1.83
CA PHE A 475 -10.20 -9.07 0.71
C PHE A 475 -10.91 -9.55 -0.55
N GLY A 476 -10.41 -9.13 -1.68
CA GLY A 476 -10.87 -9.61 -2.97
C GLY A 476 -9.94 -10.66 -3.54
N GLU A 477 -10.49 -11.53 -4.40
CA GLU A 477 -9.79 -12.58 -5.12
C GLU A 477 -10.20 -12.58 -6.58
N ILE A 478 -9.22 -12.59 -7.50
CA ILE A 478 -9.43 -12.80 -8.93
C ILE A 478 -8.77 -14.11 -9.30
N GLU A 479 -9.54 -15.02 -9.87
CA GLU A 479 -9.04 -16.25 -10.48
C GLU A 479 -9.23 -16.19 -12.00
N ILE A 480 -8.13 -16.29 -12.73
CA ILE A 480 -8.17 -16.46 -14.21
C ILE A 480 -8.01 -17.95 -14.49
N ASP A 481 -9.07 -18.55 -15.02
CA ASP A 481 -9.06 -19.96 -15.38
C ASP A 481 -8.31 -20.20 -16.68
N ARG A 482 -7.38 -21.13 -16.66
CA ARG A 482 -6.51 -21.44 -17.80
C ARG A 482 -7.29 -21.87 -19.04
N SER A 483 -8.34 -22.66 -18.86
CA SER A 483 -9.04 -23.35 -19.95
C SER A 483 -10.10 -22.46 -20.58
N SER A 484 -10.99 -21.90 -19.76
CA SER A 484 -12.06 -20.99 -20.21
C SER A 484 -11.59 -19.56 -20.42
N ARG A 485 -10.44 -19.19 -19.83
CA ARG A 485 -9.88 -17.82 -19.80
C ARG A 485 -10.78 -16.81 -19.08
N CYS A 486 -11.85 -17.26 -18.43
CA CYS A 486 -12.75 -16.41 -17.66
C CYS A 486 -12.07 -15.86 -16.43
N ALA A 487 -12.44 -14.66 -16.03
CA ALA A 487 -12.08 -14.09 -14.73
C ALA A 487 -13.25 -14.32 -13.74
N THR A 488 -12.98 -14.95 -12.61
CA THR A 488 -13.92 -15.01 -11.49
C THR A 488 -13.44 -14.08 -10.42
N VAL A 489 -14.20 -13.03 -10.12
CA VAL A 489 -13.91 -12.08 -9.06
C VAL A 489 -14.77 -12.41 -7.87
N THR A 490 -14.16 -12.60 -6.69
CA THR A 490 -14.81 -13.00 -5.46
C THR A 490 -14.44 -12.03 -4.33
N LEU A 491 -15.45 -11.49 -3.63
CA LEU A 491 -15.26 -10.73 -2.40
C LEU A 491 -15.41 -11.67 -1.20
N ARG A 492 -14.47 -11.59 -0.25
CA ARG A 492 -14.37 -12.51 0.88
C ARG A 492 -14.28 -11.77 2.21
N ASP A 493 -14.80 -12.40 3.26
CA ASP A 493 -14.63 -11.95 4.64
C ASP A 493 -13.30 -12.41 5.26
N ILE A 494 -13.03 -11.97 6.49
CA ILE A 494 -11.82 -12.32 7.27
C ILE A 494 -11.63 -13.83 7.43
N GLY A 495 -12.68 -14.62 7.44
CA GLY A 495 -12.63 -16.08 7.52
C GLY A 495 -12.38 -16.77 6.17
N GLY A 496 -12.41 -16.03 5.07
CA GLY A 496 -12.32 -16.55 3.70
C GLY A 496 -13.67 -16.97 3.12
N GLY A 497 -14.76 -16.74 3.83
CA GLY A 497 -16.12 -16.97 3.34
C GLY A 497 -16.44 -16.14 2.10
N VAL A 498 -17.17 -16.72 1.15
CA VAL A 498 -17.60 -16.03 -0.07
C VAL A 498 -18.77 -15.13 0.27
N LEU A 499 -18.64 -13.83 0.00
CA LEU A 499 -19.70 -12.83 0.18
C LEU A 499 -20.41 -12.54 -1.14
N PHE A 500 -19.64 -12.42 -2.21
CA PHE A 500 -20.09 -12.16 -3.57
C PHE A 500 -19.14 -12.79 -4.57
N SER A 501 -19.66 -13.22 -5.72
CA SER A 501 -18.82 -13.72 -6.81
C SER A 501 -19.41 -13.33 -8.15
N GLN A 502 -18.57 -12.83 -9.05
CA GLN A 502 -18.92 -12.46 -10.42
C GLN A 502 -17.97 -13.15 -11.40
N ARG A 503 -18.53 -13.97 -12.29
CA ARG A 503 -17.80 -14.52 -13.43
C ARG A 503 -17.90 -13.56 -14.61
N LEU A 504 -16.77 -13.26 -15.22
CA LEU A 504 -16.62 -12.41 -16.39
C LEU A 504 -16.06 -13.25 -17.53
N GLU A 505 -16.80 -13.29 -18.63
CA GLU A 505 -16.34 -13.93 -19.87
C GLU A 505 -15.40 -12.99 -20.61
N PRO A 506 -14.33 -13.50 -21.25
CA PRO A 506 -13.45 -12.66 -22.07
C PRO A 506 -14.18 -12.19 -23.33
N ALA A 507 -14.08 -10.87 -23.63
CA ALA A 507 -14.67 -10.25 -24.82
C ALA A 507 -13.67 -10.12 -25.95
#